data_0c8994dfaef1bd5339143c9b2ad2105e
#
_entry.id   0c8994dfaef1bd5339143c9b2ad2105e
#
_cell.length_a   1.000
_cell.length_b   1.000
_cell.length_c   1.000
_cell.angle_alpha   90.00
_cell.angle_beta   90.00
_cell.angle_gamma   90.00
#
_symmetry.space_group_name_H-M   'P 1'
#
loop_
_entity.id
_entity.type
_entity.pdbx_description
1 polymer ?
#
loop_
_entity_poly.entity_id
_entity_poly.type
_entity_poly.pdbx_seq_one_letter_code
_entity_poly.pdbx_strand_id
1 'polypeptide(L)'
;DKAVSECFYPDLKFKDLLQVVEGDKEQAEWMADDSRINLLSATGSTAMGKALAPRVSARMGKGLYELGGNNGMIVSRYANIDLAVRGIVFGAVGTAGQRCTTLRRLIVHESVYDELMSKLKSAYASLPVGDNFKEETLVGPLINQESADRMLSVLEQAKAKGYTVHGGEVVEGCTVRPAIVEATEQCDLIKTETFAPILYVLKYTDLEEAINIHNAVPQ
;
A
#
# COMPACT_ATOMS: atom_id res chain seq x y z
N ASP A 1 -0.64 -27.96 11.39
CA ASP A 1 -0.99 -29.39 11.40
C ASP A 1 -1.83 -29.78 12.62
N LYS A 2 -1.39 -29.46 13.85
CA LYS A 2 -2.07 -29.85 15.08
C LYS A 2 -3.49 -29.29 15.19
N ALA A 3 -3.69 -28.01 14.88
CA ALA A 3 -5.00 -27.37 14.92
C ALA A 3 -5.98 -27.95 13.89
N VAL A 4 -5.51 -28.30 12.68
CA VAL A 4 -6.37 -28.91 11.65
C VAL A 4 -6.73 -30.34 11.99
N SER A 5 -5.77 -31.15 12.46
CA SER A 5 -6.02 -32.55 12.84
C SER A 5 -6.90 -32.67 14.06
N GLU A 6 -6.75 -31.79 15.06
CA GLU A 6 -7.54 -31.86 16.31
C GLU A 6 -8.95 -31.27 16.18
N CYS A 7 -9.14 -30.23 15.32
CA CYS A 7 -10.43 -29.56 15.20
C CYS A 7 -11.38 -30.16 14.17
N PHE A 8 -10.87 -30.72 13.07
CA PHE A 8 -11.71 -31.17 11.96
C PHE A 8 -11.75 -32.70 11.78
N TYR A 9 -10.63 -33.41 11.97
CA TYR A 9 -10.53 -34.83 11.68
C TYR A 9 -9.55 -35.52 12.63
N PRO A 10 -9.94 -35.74 13.89
CA PRO A 10 -9.04 -36.29 14.92
C PRO A 10 -8.47 -37.69 14.59
N ASP A 11 -9.14 -38.44 13.73
CA ASP A 11 -8.75 -39.83 13.36
C ASP A 11 -7.86 -39.88 12.08
N LEU A 12 -7.67 -38.75 11.37
CA LEU A 12 -6.88 -38.71 10.15
C LEU A 12 -5.50 -38.07 10.44
N LYS A 13 -4.44 -38.77 10.06
CA LYS A 13 -3.07 -38.24 10.11
C LYS A 13 -2.80 -37.37 8.89
N PHE A 14 -3.13 -36.07 8.97
CA PHE A 14 -2.85 -35.08 7.91
C PHE A 14 -1.41 -34.54 7.95
N LYS A 15 -0.43 -35.39 8.25
CA LYS A 15 0.95 -34.99 8.50
C LYS A 15 1.58 -34.14 7.37
N ASP A 16 1.05 -34.31 6.15
CA ASP A 16 1.56 -33.64 4.95
C ASP A 16 0.53 -32.71 4.29
N LEU A 17 -0.61 -32.45 4.96
CA LEU A 17 -1.68 -31.63 4.39
C LEU A 17 -1.30 -30.14 4.33
N LEU A 18 -0.64 -29.65 5.37
CA LEU A 18 -0.16 -28.27 5.47
C LEU A 18 1.35 -28.29 5.68
N GLN A 19 2.06 -27.66 4.75
CA GLN A 19 3.51 -27.53 4.79
C GLN A 19 3.90 -26.07 4.67
N VAL A 20 4.93 -25.66 5.43
CA VAL A 20 5.54 -24.34 5.33
C VAL A 20 6.92 -24.51 4.72
N VAL A 21 7.18 -23.79 3.64
CA VAL A 21 8.49 -23.70 3.00
C VAL A 21 8.94 -22.26 3.08
N GLU A 22 10.04 -22.02 3.79
CA GLU A 22 10.67 -20.71 3.79
C GLU A 22 11.58 -20.58 2.57
N GLY A 23 11.50 -19.43 1.91
CA GLY A 23 12.27 -19.19 0.70
C GLY A 23 12.08 -17.76 0.20
N ASP A 24 12.72 -17.47 -0.91
CA ASP A 24 12.68 -16.18 -1.58
C ASP A 24 12.05 -16.28 -2.98
N LYS A 25 12.42 -15.39 -3.87
CA LYS A 25 11.93 -15.33 -5.26
C LYS A 25 12.17 -16.64 -6.01
N GLU A 26 13.30 -17.32 -5.80
CA GLU A 26 13.67 -18.55 -6.51
C GLU A 26 12.70 -19.68 -6.17
N GLN A 27 12.36 -19.86 -4.88
CA GLN A 27 11.40 -20.87 -4.44
C GLN A 27 9.98 -20.57 -4.96
N ALA A 28 9.58 -19.29 -4.99
CA ALA A 28 8.31 -18.90 -5.58
C ALA A 28 8.24 -19.22 -7.09
N GLU A 29 9.34 -19.03 -7.81
CA GLU A 29 9.45 -19.39 -9.22
C GLU A 29 9.40 -20.92 -9.44
N TRP A 30 10.05 -21.72 -8.61
CA TRP A 30 9.93 -23.18 -8.65
C TRP A 30 8.49 -23.65 -8.45
N MET A 31 7.77 -23.06 -7.48
CA MET A 31 6.36 -23.40 -7.26
C MET A 31 5.49 -23.02 -8.48
N ALA A 32 5.82 -21.93 -9.16
CA ALA A 32 5.10 -21.53 -10.36
C ALA A 32 5.30 -22.50 -11.53
N ASP A 33 6.49 -23.10 -11.65
CA ASP A 33 6.84 -24.04 -12.73
C ASP A 33 6.41 -25.49 -12.43
N ASP A 34 6.20 -25.87 -11.15
CA ASP A 34 5.90 -27.25 -10.78
C ASP A 34 4.49 -27.66 -11.20
N SER A 35 4.41 -28.62 -12.14
CA SER A 35 3.14 -29.14 -12.67
C SER A 35 2.27 -29.89 -11.66
N ARG A 36 2.81 -30.28 -10.51
CA ARG A 36 2.07 -30.92 -9.42
C ARG A 36 1.21 -29.92 -8.65
N ILE A 37 1.51 -28.62 -8.74
CA ILE A 37 0.75 -27.54 -8.09
C ILE A 37 -0.38 -27.11 -9.01
N ASN A 38 -1.60 -27.60 -8.75
CA ASN A 38 -2.77 -27.30 -9.56
C ASN A 38 -3.21 -25.82 -9.50
N LEU A 39 -3.08 -25.18 -8.33
CA LEU A 39 -3.42 -23.78 -8.09
C LEU A 39 -2.27 -23.08 -7.37
N LEU A 40 -1.74 -22.03 -7.97
CA LEU A 40 -0.83 -21.08 -7.31
C LEU A 40 -1.65 -19.86 -6.86
N SER A 41 -1.74 -19.64 -5.54
CA SER A 41 -2.27 -18.41 -4.96
C SER A 41 -1.08 -17.56 -4.48
N ALA A 42 -0.92 -16.37 -5.03
CA ALA A 42 0.22 -15.51 -4.75
C ALA A 42 -0.22 -14.08 -4.41
N THR A 43 0.27 -13.56 -3.28
CA THR A 43 0.07 -12.18 -2.85
C THR A 43 1.40 -11.44 -2.89
N GLY A 44 1.45 -10.28 -3.54
CA GLY A 44 2.66 -9.49 -3.63
C GLY A 44 2.58 -8.31 -4.60
N SER A 45 3.72 -7.92 -5.16
CA SER A 45 3.77 -6.79 -6.09
C SER A 45 3.17 -7.12 -7.46
N THR A 46 2.70 -6.09 -8.18
CA THR A 46 2.30 -6.24 -9.59
C THR A 46 3.42 -6.83 -10.46
N ALA A 47 4.68 -6.50 -10.16
CA ALA A 47 5.84 -7.06 -10.86
C ALA A 47 5.96 -8.57 -10.63
N MET A 48 5.74 -9.04 -9.39
CA MET A 48 5.70 -10.48 -9.07
C MET A 48 4.58 -11.17 -9.85
N GLY A 49 3.37 -10.62 -9.84
CA GLY A 49 2.24 -11.19 -10.60
C GLY A 49 2.54 -11.33 -12.09
N LYS A 50 3.13 -10.30 -12.70
CA LYS A 50 3.56 -10.33 -14.12
C LYS A 50 4.66 -11.36 -14.39
N ALA A 51 5.51 -11.66 -13.42
CA ALA A 51 6.54 -12.69 -13.56
C ALA A 51 6.00 -14.12 -13.39
N LEU A 52 5.07 -14.35 -12.45
CA LEU A 52 4.57 -15.69 -12.14
C LEU A 52 3.41 -16.14 -13.05
N ALA A 53 2.51 -15.24 -13.43
CA ALA A 53 1.32 -15.60 -14.21
C ALA A 53 1.64 -16.30 -15.54
N PRO A 54 2.61 -15.84 -16.36
CA PRO A 54 2.97 -16.54 -17.58
C PRO A 54 3.53 -17.96 -17.33
N ARG A 55 4.30 -18.15 -16.26
CA ARG A 55 4.89 -19.46 -15.90
C ARG A 55 3.80 -20.47 -15.55
N VAL A 56 2.84 -20.06 -14.70
CA VAL A 56 1.68 -20.89 -14.33
C VAL A 56 0.83 -21.22 -15.55
N SER A 57 0.56 -20.24 -16.42
CA SER A 57 -0.23 -20.42 -17.63
C SER A 57 0.45 -21.35 -18.65
N ALA A 58 1.78 -21.30 -18.77
CA ALA A 58 2.55 -22.15 -19.69
C ALA A 58 2.34 -23.66 -19.41
N ARG A 59 2.11 -24.04 -18.16
CA ARG A 59 1.82 -25.42 -17.76
C ARG A 59 0.32 -25.72 -17.60
N MET A 60 -0.58 -24.81 -18.05
CA MET A 60 -2.04 -24.91 -17.91
C MET A 60 -2.53 -24.99 -16.46
N GLY A 61 -1.73 -24.47 -15.49
CA GLY A 61 -2.09 -24.34 -14.09
C GLY A 61 -3.06 -23.19 -13.85
N LYS A 62 -3.69 -23.18 -12.68
CA LYS A 62 -4.54 -22.06 -12.21
C LYS A 62 -3.73 -21.10 -11.37
N GLY A 63 -3.92 -19.79 -11.56
CA GLY A 63 -3.32 -18.73 -10.73
C GLY A 63 -4.37 -17.84 -10.11
N LEU A 64 -4.20 -17.51 -8.82
CA LEU A 64 -4.90 -16.45 -8.12
C LEU A 64 -3.86 -15.43 -7.69
N TYR A 65 -4.02 -14.18 -8.10
CA TYR A 65 -3.02 -13.14 -7.87
C TYR A 65 -3.64 -11.95 -7.14
N GLU A 66 -3.28 -11.81 -5.86
CA GLU A 66 -3.59 -10.62 -5.04
C GLU A 66 -2.39 -9.66 -5.11
N LEU A 67 -2.56 -8.55 -5.82
CA LEU A 67 -1.44 -7.67 -6.17
C LEU A 67 -1.57 -6.30 -5.51
N GLY A 68 -0.63 -5.42 -5.77
CA GLY A 68 -0.63 -4.06 -5.29
C GLY A 68 -1.78 -3.22 -5.84
N GLY A 69 -1.95 -2.04 -5.28
CA GLY A 69 -2.97 -1.07 -5.67
C GLY A 69 -2.46 0.37 -5.59
N ASN A 70 -3.16 1.27 -6.27
CA ASN A 70 -2.92 2.71 -6.16
C ASN A 70 -4.22 3.44 -5.82
N ASN A 71 -4.75 3.12 -4.63
CA ASN A 71 -6.09 3.48 -4.21
C ASN A 71 -6.27 4.99 -4.09
N GLY A 72 -7.40 5.49 -4.59
CA GLY A 72 -7.77 6.90 -4.55
C GLY A 72 -9.04 7.14 -3.73
N MET A 73 -9.11 8.30 -3.07
CA MET A 73 -10.32 8.82 -2.43
C MET A 73 -10.65 10.18 -3.01
N ILE A 74 -11.89 10.39 -3.42
CA ILE A 74 -12.40 11.67 -3.89
C ILE A 74 -13.14 12.37 -2.74
N VAL A 75 -12.71 13.58 -2.40
CA VAL A 75 -13.36 14.42 -1.40
C VAL A 75 -14.15 15.51 -2.11
N SER A 76 -15.49 15.39 -2.06
CA SER A 76 -16.38 16.35 -2.71
C SER A 76 -16.55 17.64 -1.90
N ARG A 77 -17.07 18.69 -2.54
CA ARG A 77 -17.41 19.96 -1.88
C ARG A 77 -18.44 19.83 -0.74
N TYR A 78 -19.15 18.71 -0.69
CA TYR A 78 -20.18 18.44 0.32
C TYR A 78 -19.70 17.47 1.40
N ALA A 79 -18.42 17.09 1.39
CA ALA A 79 -17.89 16.13 2.34
C ALA A 79 -17.91 16.69 3.77
N ASN A 80 -18.16 15.81 4.74
CA ASN A 80 -17.91 16.12 6.14
C ASN A 80 -16.39 16.04 6.37
N ILE A 81 -15.74 17.19 6.52
CA ILE A 81 -14.28 17.30 6.57
C ILE A 81 -13.70 16.58 7.79
N ASP A 82 -14.33 16.67 8.96
CA ASP A 82 -13.82 16.01 10.17
C ASP A 82 -13.86 14.48 10.06
N LEU A 83 -14.92 13.95 9.45
CA LEU A 83 -15.04 12.52 9.15
C LEU A 83 -14.01 12.11 8.07
N ALA A 84 -13.88 12.92 7.02
CA ALA A 84 -12.93 12.68 5.94
C ALA A 84 -11.49 12.61 6.47
N VAL A 85 -11.06 13.56 7.31
CA VAL A 85 -9.71 13.55 7.91
C VAL A 85 -9.43 12.25 8.66
N ARG A 86 -10.37 11.76 9.48
CA ARG A 86 -10.21 10.50 10.21
C ARG A 86 -10.05 9.30 9.26
N GLY A 87 -10.91 9.20 8.24
CA GLY A 87 -10.86 8.14 7.24
C GLY A 87 -9.58 8.19 6.40
N ILE A 88 -9.13 9.38 6.01
CA ILE A 88 -7.90 9.59 5.25
C ILE A 88 -6.68 9.17 6.08
N VAL A 89 -6.57 9.65 7.32
CA VAL A 89 -5.44 9.28 8.20
C VAL A 89 -5.39 7.77 8.39
N PHE A 90 -6.50 7.15 8.79
CA PHE A 90 -6.55 5.69 8.97
C PHE A 90 -6.17 4.93 7.69
N GLY A 91 -6.72 5.33 6.53
CA GLY A 91 -6.50 4.67 5.25
C GLY A 91 -5.08 4.83 4.73
N ALA A 92 -4.43 5.98 4.98
CA ALA A 92 -3.12 6.30 4.42
C ALA A 92 -1.94 5.86 5.30
N VAL A 93 -2.09 5.92 6.64
CA VAL A 93 -0.96 5.65 7.55
C VAL A 93 -1.05 4.29 8.23
N GLY A 94 -2.20 3.63 8.19
CA GLY A 94 -2.39 2.31 8.80
C GLY A 94 -1.34 1.33 8.30
N THR A 95 -0.71 0.58 9.23
CA THR A 95 0.39 -0.36 8.93
C THR A 95 1.55 0.30 8.15
N ALA A 96 1.86 1.55 8.45
CA ALA A 96 2.89 2.34 7.76
C ALA A 96 2.73 2.34 6.22
N GLY A 97 1.49 2.42 5.73
CA GLY A 97 1.21 2.44 4.28
C GLY A 97 1.47 1.11 3.54
N GLN A 98 1.68 0.01 4.27
CA GLN A 98 2.09 -1.28 3.70
C GLN A 98 0.91 -2.26 3.54
N ARG A 99 -0.20 -1.79 2.97
CA ARG A 99 -1.35 -2.62 2.56
C ARG A 99 -1.65 -2.41 1.09
N CYS A 100 -2.14 -3.43 0.42
CA CYS A 100 -2.70 -3.31 -0.94
C CYS A 100 -3.88 -2.32 -0.98
N THR A 101 -4.59 -2.15 0.14
CA THR A 101 -5.72 -1.23 0.33
C THR A 101 -5.34 0.15 0.87
N THR A 102 -4.06 0.46 1.09
CA THR A 102 -3.61 1.77 1.58
C THR A 102 -4.08 2.89 0.65
N LEU A 103 -4.65 3.94 1.24
CA LEU A 103 -4.99 5.16 0.50
C LEU A 103 -3.70 5.89 0.08
N ARG A 104 -3.48 6.03 -1.23
CA ARG A 104 -2.26 6.61 -1.78
C ARG A 104 -2.51 7.94 -2.48
N ARG A 105 -3.72 8.13 -3.04
CA ARG A 105 -4.10 9.35 -3.77
C ARG A 105 -5.35 9.95 -3.19
N LEU A 106 -5.28 11.21 -2.80
CA LEU A 106 -6.39 12.02 -2.31
C LEU A 106 -6.72 13.09 -3.36
N ILE A 107 -7.92 13.02 -3.91
CA ILE A 107 -8.39 13.90 -4.99
C ILE A 107 -9.44 14.81 -4.37
N VAL A 108 -9.10 16.09 -4.16
CA VAL A 108 -9.86 17.01 -3.31
C VAL A 108 -10.45 18.14 -4.14
N HIS A 109 -11.76 18.39 -3.96
CA HIS A 109 -12.40 19.54 -4.58
C HIS A 109 -11.79 20.84 -4.06
N GLU A 110 -11.47 21.78 -4.97
CA GLU A 110 -10.75 23.01 -4.66
C GLU A 110 -11.38 23.83 -3.51
N SER A 111 -12.72 23.87 -3.43
CA SER A 111 -13.43 24.69 -2.42
C SER A 111 -13.25 24.20 -0.97
N VAL A 112 -12.84 22.97 -0.75
CA VAL A 112 -12.61 22.38 0.60
C VAL A 112 -11.15 22.03 0.84
N TYR A 113 -10.30 22.29 -0.14
CA TYR A 113 -8.89 21.89 -0.11
C TYR A 113 -8.13 22.49 1.08
N ASP A 114 -8.20 23.79 1.25
CA ASP A 114 -7.38 24.49 2.26
C ASP A 114 -7.81 24.11 3.69
N GLU A 115 -9.10 23.96 3.94
CA GLU A 115 -9.62 23.49 5.24
C GLU A 115 -9.16 22.05 5.52
N LEU A 116 -9.34 21.15 4.53
CA LEU A 116 -8.94 19.75 4.66
C LEU A 116 -7.44 19.64 4.90
N MET A 117 -6.62 20.32 4.11
CA MET A 117 -5.16 20.26 4.20
C MET A 117 -4.64 20.80 5.53
N SER A 118 -5.23 21.86 6.06
CA SER A 118 -4.87 22.39 7.38
C SER A 118 -5.07 21.34 8.48
N LYS A 119 -6.24 20.70 8.50
CA LYS A 119 -6.59 19.66 9.47
C LYS A 119 -5.73 18.41 9.28
N LEU A 120 -5.49 18.00 8.04
CA LEU A 120 -4.73 16.80 7.71
C LEU A 120 -3.25 16.94 8.10
N LYS A 121 -2.63 18.09 7.81
CA LYS A 121 -1.24 18.38 8.23
C LYS A 121 -1.12 18.37 9.76
N SER A 122 -2.08 18.95 10.48
CA SER A 122 -2.11 18.92 11.94
C SER A 122 -2.23 17.49 12.47
N ALA A 123 -3.10 16.67 11.88
CA ALA A 123 -3.25 15.27 12.26
C ALA A 123 -1.96 14.46 12.01
N TYR A 124 -1.32 14.63 10.85
CA TYR A 124 -0.05 13.94 10.52
C TYR A 124 1.09 14.33 11.47
N ALA A 125 1.17 15.61 11.85
CA ALA A 125 2.18 16.09 12.79
C ALA A 125 2.05 15.49 14.20
N SER A 126 0.82 15.09 14.59
CA SER A 126 0.53 14.52 15.91
C SER A 126 0.59 12.98 15.95
N LEU A 127 0.87 12.30 14.82
CA LEU A 127 0.92 10.83 14.78
C LEU A 127 2.05 10.28 15.66
N PRO A 128 1.74 9.35 16.58
CA PRO A 128 2.77 8.63 17.33
C PRO A 128 3.49 7.64 16.40
N VAL A 129 4.76 7.93 16.10
CA VAL A 129 5.61 7.12 15.22
C VAL A 129 6.76 6.55 16.04
N GLY A 130 7.02 5.27 15.97
CA GLY A 130 8.10 4.64 16.72
C GLY A 130 8.07 3.12 16.77
N ASP A 131 8.51 2.58 17.90
CA ASP A 131 8.55 1.15 18.18
C ASP A 131 7.14 0.55 18.19
N ASN A 132 6.89 -0.43 17.32
CA ASN A 132 5.58 -1.09 17.17
C ASN A 132 5.20 -2.03 18.33
N PHE A 133 6.10 -2.28 19.28
CA PHE A 133 5.80 -3.00 20.52
C PHE A 133 5.27 -2.10 21.64
N LYS A 134 5.27 -0.78 21.45
CA LYS A 134 4.67 0.16 22.40
C LYS A 134 3.20 0.40 22.06
N GLU A 135 2.35 0.35 23.08
CA GLU A 135 0.89 0.45 22.93
C GLU A 135 0.46 1.80 22.30
N GLU A 136 1.17 2.87 22.61
CA GLU A 136 0.89 4.21 22.10
C GLU A 136 1.31 4.41 20.63
N THR A 137 2.12 3.53 20.04
CA THR A 137 2.61 3.68 18.67
C THR A 137 1.52 3.37 17.65
N LEU A 138 1.23 4.31 16.78
CA LEU A 138 0.29 4.13 15.67
C LEU A 138 0.99 3.74 14.36
N VAL A 139 2.17 4.28 14.11
CA VAL A 139 2.96 4.03 12.90
C VAL A 139 4.30 3.41 13.28
N GLY A 140 4.46 2.13 12.98
CA GLY A 140 5.69 1.39 13.19
C GLY A 140 6.66 1.47 12.00
N PRO A 141 7.72 0.64 12.00
CA PRO A 141 8.72 0.63 10.94
C PRO A 141 8.18 0.08 9.62
N LEU A 142 8.84 0.42 8.53
CA LEU A 142 8.76 -0.29 7.26
C LEU A 142 9.43 -1.66 7.39
N ILE A 143 9.10 -2.58 6.47
CA ILE A 143 9.53 -3.98 6.56
C ILE A 143 11.06 -4.15 6.55
N ASN A 144 11.79 -3.28 5.85
CA ASN A 144 13.25 -3.32 5.74
C ASN A 144 13.81 -1.96 5.30
N GLN A 145 15.14 -1.86 5.31
CA GLN A 145 15.85 -0.63 4.92
C GLN A 145 15.62 -0.27 3.44
N GLU A 146 15.54 -1.26 2.56
CA GLU A 146 15.28 -1.02 1.13
C GLU A 146 13.93 -0.30 0.92
N SER A 147 12.91 -0.65 1.69
CA SER A 147 11.60 0.01 1.64
C SER A 147 11.65 1.45 2.15
N ALA A 148 12.45 1.72 3.19
CA ALA A 148 12.68 3.07 3.69
C ALA A 148 13.46 3.91 2.67
N ASP A 149 14.53 3.40 2.12
CA ASP A 149 15.34 4.07 1.10
C ASP A 149 14.53 4.38 -0.17
N ARG A 150 13.66 3.45 -0.59
CA ARG A 150 12.73 3.65 -1.69
C ARG A 150 11.75 4.79 -1.41
N MET A 151 11.16 4.84 -0.21
CA MET A 151 10.28 5.94 0.19
C MET A 151 11.02 7.28 0.11
N LEU A 152 12.22 7.37 0.69
CA LEU A 152 13.02 8.60 0.67
C LEU A 152 13.37 9.03 -0.75
N SER A 153 13.80 8.09 -1.60
CA SER A 153 14.07 8.37 -3.02
C SER A 153 12.86 8.91 -3.76
N VAL A 154 11.66 8.36 -3.50
CA VAL A 154 10.41 8.85 -4.10
C VAL A 154 10.08 10.26 -3.63
N LEU A 155 10.27 10.58 -2.33
CA LEU A 155 10.03 11.92 -1.81
C LEU A 155 11.01 12.96 -2.39
N GLU A 156 12.28 12.60 -2.58
CA GLU A 156 13.25 13.47 -3.27
C GLU A 156 12.88 13.70 -4.74
N GLN A 157 12.40 12.67 -5.45
CA GLN A 157 11.88 12.85 -6.81
C GLN A 157 10.64 13.75 -6.84
N ALA A 158 9.76 13.66 -5.85
CA ALA A 158 8.61 14.56 -5.73
C ALA A 158 9.04 16.02 -5.53
N LYS A 159 10.01 16.27 -4.64
CA LYS A 159 10.60 17.60 -4.44
C LYS A 159 11.26 18.14 -5.72
N ALA A 160 12.01 17.31 -6.45
CA ALA A 160 12.66 17.68 -7.71
C ALA A 160 11.64 18.05 -8.80
N LYS A 161 10.41 17.54 -8.74
CA LYS A 161 9.29 17.93 -9.60
C LYS A 161 8.59 19.22 -9.15
N GLY A 162 9.03 19.84 -8.05
CA GLY A 162 8.43 21.05 -7.50
C GLY A 162 7.20 20.79 -6.61
N TYR A 163 6.94 19.54 -6.20
CA TYR A 163 5.85 19.22 -5.27
C TYR A 163 6.25 19.58 -3.84
N THR A 164 5.27 20.02 -3.05
CA THR A 164 5.49 20.31 -1.64
C THR A 164 5.33 19.03 -0.80
N VAL A 165 6.37 18.70 -0.03
CA VAL A 165 6.42 17.50 0.80
C VAL A 165 6.38 17.91 2.27
N HIS A 166 5.48 17.28 3.04
CA HIS A 166 5.34 17.44 4.48
C HIS A 166 5.57 16.07 5.15
N GLY A 167 6.48 15.99 6.11
CA GLY A 167 6.87 14.72 6.74
C GLY A 167 7.86 13.92 5.90
N GLY A 168 7.95 12.62 6.16
CA GLY A 168 8.84 11.70 5.45
C GLY A 168 10.23 11.59 6.05
N GLU A 169 10.49 12.21 7.21
CA GLU A 169 11.79 12.11 7.90
C GLU A 169 11.99 10.72 8.52
N VAL A 170 13.23 10.26 8.51
CA VAL A 170 13.62 9.07 9.26
C VAL A 170 13.60 9.38 10.76
N VAL A 171 12.93 8.53 11.54
CA VAL A 171 12.91 8.59 12.99
C VAL A 171 14.04 7.73 13.55
N GLU A 172 14.06 6.45 13.16
CA GLU A 172 15.11 5.50 13.55
C GLU A 172 15.08 4.28 12.61
N GLY A 173 16.22 3.86 12.07
CA GLY A 173 16.31 2.70 11.18
C GLY A 173 15.31 2.76 10.03
N CYS A 174 14.41 1.78 9.96
CA CYS A 174 13.34 1.72 8.94
C CYS A 174 12.06 2.48 9.35
N THR A 175 12.05 3.14 10.51
CA THR A 175 10.90 3.92 10.98
C THR A 175 10.94 5.31 10.37
N VAL A 176 9.91 5.63 9.59
CA VAL A 176 9.78 6.91 8.88
C VAL A 176 8.47 7.60 9.26
N ARG A 177 8.46 8.94 9.31
CA ARG A 177 7.22 9.68 9.44
C ARG A 177 6.40 9.56 8.16
N PRO A 178 5.08 9.38 8.26
CA PRO A 178 4.19 9.50 7.11
C PRO A 178 4.34 10.84 6.39
N ALA A 179 4.22 10.83 5.07
CA ALA A 179 4.38 12.01 4.24
C ALA A 179 3.09 12.38 3.51
N ILE A 180 2.83 13.68 3.39
CA ILE A 180 1.84 14.26 2.48
C ILE A 180 2.61 14.96 1.36
N VAL A 181 2.24 14.68 0.11
CA VAL A 181 2.81 15.31 -1.08
C VAL A 181 1.70 16.09 -1.80
N GLU A 182 1.78 17.41 -1.77
CA GLU A 182 0.87 18.27 -2.54
C GLU A 182 1.38 18.34 -4.00
N ALA A 183 0.64 17.71 -4.91
CA ALA A 183 1.01 17.60 -6.31
C ALA A 183 0.12 18.47 -7.20
N THR A 184 0.70 19.10 -8.20
CA THR A 184 -0.03 19.94 -9.16
C THR A 184 -0.67 19.10 -10.28
N GLU A 185 -0.14 17.90 -10.54
CA GLU A 185 -0.62 16.98 -11.58
C GLU A 185 -0.31 15.53 -11.22
N GLN A 186 -1.06 14.59 -11.81
CA GLN A 186 -0.82 13.16 -11.63
C GLN A 186 0.18 12.63 -12.67
N CYS A 187 1.46 12.57 -12.29
CA CYS A 187 2.53 12.01 -13.12
C CYS A 187 2.82 10.53 -12.80
N ASP A 188 3.72 9.89 -13.56
CA ASP A 188 4.08 8.48 -13.40
C ASP A 188 4.61 8.13 -12.02
N LEU A 189 5.28 9.07 -11.32
CA LEU A 189 5.70 8.90 -9.94
C LEU A 189 4.52 8.60 -9.03
N ILE A 190 3.41 9.34 -9.19
CA ILE A 190 2.18 9.18 -8.40
C ILE A 190 1.42 7.91 -8.82
N LYS A 191 1.47 7.56 -10.11
CA LYS A 191 0.82 6.36 -10.65
C LYS A 191 1.52 5.06 -10.28
N THR A 192 2.73 5.14 -9.71
CA THR A 192 3.52 3.97 -9.29
C THR A 192 3.37 3.74 -7.79
N GLU A 193 2.98 2.54 -7.40
CA GLU A 193 2.86 2.17 -5.98
C GLU A 193 4.24 2.14 -5.31
N THR A 194 4.39 2.87 -4.20
CA THR A 194 5.63 2.86 -3.38
C THR A 194 5.58 1.85 -2.24
N PHE A 195 4.39 1.47 -1.78
CA PHE A 195 4.15 0.60 -0.63
C PHE A 195 4.74 1.15 0.67
N ALA A 196 4.58 2.45 0.88
CA ALA A 196 5.06 3.23 2.02
C ALA A 196 4.02 4.30 2.39
N PRO A 197 4.11 4.95 3.55
CA PRO A 197 3.10 5.92 4.01
C PRO A 197 3.26 7.29 3.32
N ILE A 198 3.05 7.33 2.02
CA ILE A 198 3.00 8.55 1.20
C ILE A 198 1.57 8.77 0.72
N LEU A 199 1.00 9.92 1.03
CA LEU A 199 -0.29 10.37 0.53
C LEU A 199 -0.09 11.51 -0.47
N TYR A 200 -0.39 11.26 -1.73
CA TYR A 200 -0.42 12.30 -2.77
C TYR A 200 -1.75 13.01 -2.76
N VAL A 201 -1.73 14.34 -2.77
CA VAL A 201 -2.94 15.17 -2.77
C VAL A 201 -3.01 15.98 -4.06
N LEU A 202 -4.12 15.83 -4.75
CA LEU A 202 -4.43 16.45 -6.04
C LEU A 202 -5.71 17.30 -5.91
N LYS A 203 -5.75 18.45 -6.56
CA LYS A 203 -6.96 19.28 -6.64
C LYS A 203 -7.80 18.90 -7.86
N TYR A 204 -9.12 19.12 -7.76
CA TYR A 204 -10.00 19.07 -8.91
C TYR A 204 -11.13 20.12 -8.78
N THR A 205 -11.76 20.47 -9.90
CA THR A 205 -12.83 21.47 -9.99
C THR A 205 -14.19 20.86 -10.26
N ASP A 206 -14.27 19.86 -11.13
CA ASP A 206 -15.51 19.15 -11.43
C ASP A 206 -15.36 17.63 -11.25
N LEU A 207 -16.49 16.96 -11.06
CA LEU A 207 -16.50 15.52 -10.73
C LEU A 207 -15.92 14.65 -11.86
N GLU A 208 -16.10 15.04 -13.11
CA GLU A 208 -15.58 14.28 -14.26
C GLU A 208 -14.05 14.30 -14.27
N GLU A 209 -13.44 15.45 -13.97
CA GLU A 209 -11.99 15.57 -13.78
C GLU A 209 -11.51 14.62 -12.65
N ALA A 210 -12.21 14.62 -11.50
CA ALA A 210 -11.85 13.74 -10.39
C ALA A 210 -11.90 12.25 -10.76
N ILE A 211 -12.94 11.84 -11.50
CA ILE A 211 -13.10 10.47 -11.98
C ILE A 211 -11.99 10.12 -12.98
N ASN A 212 -11.65 11.03 -13.87
CA ASN A 212 -10.57 10.82 -14.85
C ASN A 212 -9.21 10.69 -14.15
N ILE A 213 -8.90 11.53 -13.16
CA ILE A 213 -7.69 11.41 -12.33
C ILE A 213 -7.69 10.05 -11.61
N HIS A 214 -8.82 9.68 -11.01
CA HIS A 214 -8.94 8.41 -10.27
C HIS A 214 -8.65 7.20 -11.15
N ASN A 215 -9.21 7.18 -12.35
CA ASN A 215 -9.13 6.05 -13.27
C ASN A 215 -7.83 6.01 -14.11
N ALA A 216 -7.03 7.07 -14.11
CA ALA A 216 -5.82 7.17 -14.92
C ALA A 216 -4.59 6.49 -14.29
N VAL A 217 -4.79 5.34 -13.65
CA VAL A 217 -3.73 4.49 -13.10
C VAL A 217 -3.89 3.06 -13.59
N PRO A 218 -2.79 2.27 -13.68
CA PRO A 218 -2.83 0.92 -14.23
C PRO A 218 -3.39 -0.15 -13.26
N GLN A 219 -3.80 0.25 -12.05
CA GLN A 219 -4.21 -0.65 -10.96
C GLN A 219 -5.61 -0.32 -10.46
#